data_ada31253a8fe0af74acb40ff1b9fa5bf
#
_entry.id   ada31253a8fe0af74acb40ff1b9fa5bf
#
_cell.length_a   1.000
_cell.length_b   1.000
_cell.length_c   1.000
_cell.angle_alpha   90.00
_cell.angle_beta   90.00
_cell.angle_gamma   90.00
#
_symmetry.space_group_name_H-M   'P 1'
#
loop_
_entity.id
_entity.type
_entity.pdbx_description
1 polymer ?
#
loop_
_entity_poly.entity_id
_entity_poly.type
_entity_poly.pdbx_seq_one_letter_code
_entity_poly.pdbx_strand_id
1 'polypeptide(L)'
;MPISKSTERIWKRLNRDLTGKPSYRANKTGSSRRFIPKERCANPDTVTFITELLSAEHRISLPDIIYTLSCLLLDRYCCDRKLSEKFKTEYGRTHTFEQQFAKLELPEEFDLLGTIYQSFLTEGVKNSTGSYYTEQSVAQELLNSLGTKPGAAFLDPCCGSGTFLMLAQDMGLKVSGMDSDPIAVMIAKANLILAGATEYPDVRVTDFVSRWKSERRRFDFAATNPPWSSKTKNVYADVSSFFFMKTLSLLKSGGRLAFLMPISMLNIASHRLFREQLFSDCKLLEIRKFDTKFSGVQTDFVSILAEKAKPAETFRMIGTGEVREIPLSLFQLTEQKTIFSVTEPEVEIIYKILSK
;
A
#
# COMPACT_ATOMS: atom_id res chain seq x y z
N MET A 1 -38.26 13.47 14.41
CA MET A 1 -37.76 14.75 13.92
C MET A 1 -37.95 14.83 12.42
N PRO A 2 -38.45 15.92 11.85
CA PRO A 2 -38.61 16.04 10.40
C PRO A 2 -37.21 16.08 9.76
N ILE A 3 -37.08 15.29 8.71
CA ILE A 3 -35.82 15.22 7.90
C ILE A 3 -35.58 16.58 7.23
N SER A 4 -34.37 17.07 7.20
CA SER A 4 -34.04 18.34 6.56
C SER A 4 -34.36 18.31 5.06
N LYS A 5 -34.77 19.46 4.48
CA LYS A 5 -35.05 19.57 3.04
C LYS A 5 -33.88 19.18 2.15
N SER A 6 -32.62 19.33 2.64
CA SER A 6 -31.42 18.88 1.93
C SER A 6 -31.30 17.35 1.95
N THR A 7 -31.58 16.71 3.06
CA THR A 7 -31.58 15.25 3.22
C THR A 7 -32.71 14.63 2.36
N GLU A 8 -33.90 15.27 2.32
CA GLU A 8 -35.02 14.83 1.47
C GLU A 8 -34.70 14.96 -0.03
N ARG A 9 -33.96 16.03 -0.45
CA ARG A 9 -33.47 16.18 -1.83
C ARG A 9 -32.46 15.10 -2.20
N ILE A 10 -31.57 14.77 -1.28
CA ILE A 10 -30.58 13.69 -1.46
C ILE A 10 -31.33 12.37 -1.61
N TRP A 11 -32.29 12.08 -0.75
CA TRP A 11 -33.10 10.86 -0.82
C TRP A 11 -33.98 10.77 -2.08
N LYS A 12 -34.58 11.86 -2.54
CA LYS A 12 -35.29 11.90 -3.83
C LYS A 12 -34.39 11.70 -5.04
N ARG A 13 -33.12 12.17 -4.97
CA ARG A 13 -32.11 11.91 -5.98
C ARG A 13 -31.64 10.46 -5.97
N LEU A 14 -31.54 9.88 -4.79
CA LEU A 14 -31.21 8.48 -4.54
C LEU A 14 -32.28 7.53 -5.06
N ASN A 15 -33.57 7.90 -4.89
CA ASN A 15 -34.70 7.10 -5.32
C ASN A 15 -34.98 7.18 -6.83
N ARG A 16 -34.41 8.13 -7.57
CA ARG A 16 -34.60 8.22 -9.04
C ARG A 16 -33.77 7.19 -9.82
N ASP A 17 -32.75 6.63 -9.21
CA ASP A 17 -31.90 5.60 -9.83
C ASP A 17 -32.24 4.17 -9.43
N LEU A 18 -33.46 3.95 -8.90
CA LEU A 18 -33.90 2.68 -8.29
C LEU A 18 -34.29 1.58 -9.29
N THR A 19 -34.05 1.75 -10.57
CA THR A 19 -34.08 0.62 -11.52
C THR A 19 -32.73 -0.12 -11.59
N GLY A 20 -31.70 0.38 -10.93
CA GLY A 20 -30.37 -0.19 -10.78
C GLY A 20 -29.84 -0.01 -9.36
N LYS A 21 -28.88 -0.82 -8.96
CA LYS A 21 -28.13 -0.65 -7.71
C LYS A 21 -27.63 0.78 -7.56
N PRO A 22 -27.69 1.39 -6.35
CA PRO A 22 -27.28 2.78 -6.15
C PRO A 22 -25.84 3.04 -6.65
N SER A 23 -25.75 3.86 -7.69
CA SER A 23 -24.49 4.18 -8.40
C SER A 23 -23.57 5.14 -7.64
N TYR A 24 -24.00 5.65 -6.49
CA TYR A 24 -23.30 6.69 -5.71
C TYR A 24 -22.53 6.17 -4.50
N ARG A 25 -22.46 4.86 -4.29
CA ARG A 25 -21.51 4.31 -3.30
C ARG A 25 -20.11 4.50 -3.80
N ALA A 26 -19.22 4.88 -2.88
CA ALA A 26 -17.80 5.10 -3.12
C ALA A 26 -17.04 3.93 -3.80
N ASN A 27 -17.67 2.77 -3.90
CA ASN A 27 -17.16 1.62 -4.64
C ASN A 27 -17.50 1.72 -6.13
N LYS A 28 -16.73 2.49 -6.87
CA LYS A 28 -16.81 2.58 -8.33
C LYS A 28 -16.22 1.32 -9.02
N THR A 29 -16.56 0.13 -8.53
CA THR A 29 -16.02 -1.15 -9.03
C THR A 29 -16.40 -1.46 -10.47
N GLY A 30 -17.42 -0.77 -11.02
CA GLY A 30 -17.83 -0.86 -12.42
C GLY A 30 -17.30 0.26 -13.31
N SER A 31 -16.44 1.15 -12.80
CA SER A 31 -15.90 2.26 -13.59
C SER A 31 -14.86 1.76 -14.59
N SER A 32 -15.04 2.10 -15.86
CA SER A 32 -14.07 1.87 -16.93
C SER A 32 -13.09 3.05 -17.11
N ARG A 33 -13.16 4.07 -16.26
CA ARG A 33 -12.27 5.24 -16.33
C ARG A 33 -10.85 4.83 -16.02
N ARG A 34 -9.91 5.39 -16.76
CA ARG A 34 -8.46 5.31 -16.51
C ARG A 34 -7.96 6.71 -16.18
N PHE A 35 -6.93 6.79 -15.38
CA PHE A 35 -6.25 8.07 -15.11
C PHE A 35 -4.75 7.82 -14.88
N ILE A 36 -3.95 8.76 -15.33
CA ILE A 36 -2.51 8.77 -15.09
C ILE A 36 -2.29 9.34 -13.69
N PRO A 37 -1.59 8.64 -12.79
CA PRO A 37 -1.28 9.13 -11.45
C PRO A 37 -0.20 10.23 -11.53
N LYS A 38 -0.63 11.48 -11.77
CA LYS A 38 0.26 12.62 -12.00
C LYS A 38 1.21 12.90 -10.82
N GLU A 39 0.78 12.59 -9.61
CA GLU A 39 1.58 12.66 -8.38
C GLU A 39 2.80 11.74 -8.40
N ARG A 40 2.84 10.78 -9.31
CA ARG A 40 3.97 9.87 -9.53
C ARG A 40 4.80 10.21 -10.76
N CYS A 41 4.41 11.22 -11.51
CA CYS A 41 5.10 11.68 -12.71
C CYS A 41 5.89 12.94 -12.37
N ALA A 42 7.15 12.79 -11.94
CA ALA A 42 8.04 13.91 -11.71
C ALA A 42 8.43 14.59 -13.04
N ASN A 43 8.54 13.78 -14.10
CA ASN A 43 8.83 14.26 -15.44
C ASN A 43 7.53 14.47 -16.26
N PRO A 44 7.26 15.68 -16.80
CA PRO A 44 6.11 15.95 -17.66
C PRO A 44 6.03 15.04 -18.89
N ASP A 45 7.16 14.60 -19.42
CA ASP A 45 7.23 13.73 -20.60
C ASP A 45 6.63 12.35 -20.32
N THR A 46 6.65 11.92 -19.06
CA THR A 46 6.01 10.67 -18.64
C THR A 46 4.52 10.64 -18.93
N VAL A 47 3.83 11.76 -18.74
CA VAL A 47 2.38 11.85 -19.02
C VAL A 47 2.12 11.72 -20.50
N THR A 48 2.92 12.38 -21.34
CA THR A 48 2.82 12.29 -22.82
C THR A 48 3.08 10.87 -23.28
N PHE A 49 4.18 10.26 -22.82
CA PHE A 49 4.55 8.88 -23.13
C PHE A 49 3.45 7.88 -22.77
N ILE A 50 2.89 7.96 -21.57
CA ILE A 50 1.80 7.07 -21.15
C ILE A 50 0.54 7.29 -21.98
N THR A 51 0.24 8.53 -22.34
CA THR A 51 -0.93 8.84 -23.21
C THR A 51 -0.79 8.20 -24.61
N GLU A 52 0.40 8.21 -25.17
CA GLU A 52 0.72 7.54 -26.45
C GLU A 52 0.58 6.03 -26.33
N LEU A 53 1.12 5.44 -25.25
CA LEU A 53 0.98 4.00 -24.99
C LEU A 53 -0.49 3.59 -24.84
N LEU A 54 -1.30 4.36 -24.09
CA LEU A 54 -2.73 4.08 -23.92
C LEU A 54 -3.48 4.16 -25.24
N SER A 55 -3.08 5.04 -26.17
CA SER A 55 -3.67 5.16 -27.50
C SER A 55 -3.32 3.99 -28.40
N ALA A 56 -2.18 3.32 -28.19
CA ALA A 56 -1.72 2.17 -28.93
C ALA A 56 -2.24 0.82 -28.39
N GLU A 57 -2.91 0.79 -27.25
CA GLU A 57 -3.31 -0.42 -26.51
C GLU A 57 -4.12 -1.44 -27.30
N HIS A 58 -4.90 -1.01 -28.29
CA HIS A 58 -5.78 -1.90 -29.06
C HIS A 58 -5.05 -3.01 -29.86
N ARG A 59 -3.73 -2.99 -29.88
CA ARG A 59 -2.90 -3.92 -30.68
C ARG A 59 -2.02 -4.84 -29.83
N ILE A 60 -1.79 -4.54 -28.55
CA ILE A 60 -0.79 -5.22 -27.71
C ILE A 60 -1.39 -5.50 -26.34
N SER A 61 -1.13 -6.69 -25.77
CA SER A 61 -1.58 -6.98 -24.41
C SER A 61 -0.77 -6.22 -23.36
N LEU A 62 -1.42 -5.79 -22.28
CA LEU A 62 -0.74 -5.08 -21.18
C LEU A 62 0.47 -5.85 -20.60
N PRO A 63 0.40 -7.19 -20.35
CA PRO A 63 1.57 -7.93 -19.92
C PRO A 63 2.74 -7.86 -20.90
N ASP A 64 2.48 -7.86 -22.22
CA ASP A 64 3.53 -7.79 -23.22
C ASP A 64 4.14 -6.40 -23.32
N ILE A 65 3.34 -5.33 -23.17
CA ILE A 65 3.84 -3.95 -23.07
C ILE A 65 4.80 -3.84 -21.88
N ILE A 66 4.37 -4.25 -20.69
CA ILE A 66 5.17 -4.16 -19.47
C ILE A 66 6.45 -4.98 -19.58
N TYR A 67 6.36 -6.22 -20.09
CA TYR A 67 7.54 -7.06 -20.28
C TYR A 67 8.54 -6.44 -21.26
N THR A 68 8.07 -5.95 -22.40
CA THR A 68 8.93 -5.32 -23.42
C THR A 68 9.63 -4.08 -22.86
N LEU A 69 8.89 -3.20 -22.16
CA LEU A 69 9.47 -2.02 -21.54
C LEU A 69 10.47 -2.39 -20.43
N SER A 70 10.18 -3.43 -19.64
CA SER A 70 11.11 -3.95 -18.64
C SER A 70 12.41 -4.40 -19.28
N CYS A 71 12.36 -5.16 -20.37
CA CYS A 71 13.55 -5.61 -21.10
C CYS A 71 14.34 -4.44 -21.68
N LEU A 72 13.67 -3.46 -22.28
CA LEU A 72 14.32 -2.27 -22.82
C LEU A 72 15.04 -1.44 -21.74
N LEU A 73 14.40 -1.26 -20.58
CA LEU A 73 15.03 -0.56 -19.45
C LEU A 73 16.23 -1.35 -18.92
N LEU A 74 16.07 -2.65 -18.75
CA LEU A 74 17.16 -3.52 -18.29
C LEU A 74 18.35 -3.53 -19.26
N ASP A 75 18.11 -3.55 -20.58
CA ASP A 75 19.17 -3.50 -21.59
C ASP A 75 19.91 -2.16 -21.62
N ARG A 76 19.22 -1.06 -21.31
CA ARG A 76 19.81 0.29 -21.31
C ARG A 76 20.55 0.63 -20.01
N TYR A 77 20.01 0.24 -18.87
CA TYR A 77 20.41 0.77 -17.58
C TYR A 77 20.93 -0.27 -16.58
N CYS A 78 20.69 -1.57 -16.82
CA CYS A 78 21.15 -2.61 -15.89
C CYS A 78 22.64 -2.87 -16.06
N CYS A 79 23.42 -2.70 -14.98
CA CYS A 79 24.84 -2.99 -14.96
C CYS A 79 25.15 -4.50 -14.92
N ASP A 80 24.28 -5.31 -14.32
CA ASP A 80 24.46 -6.77 -14.23
C ASP A 80 23.66 -7.52 -15.30
N ARG A 81 24.34 -7.85 -16.39
CA ARG A 81 23.74 -8.61 -17.50
C ARG A 81 23.21 -9.98 -17.09
N LYS A 82 23.77 -10.63 -16.06
CA LYS A 82 23.29 -11.94 -15.60
C LYS A 82 21.90 -11.83 -14.99
N LEU A 83 21.64 -10.78 -14.23
CA LEU A 83 20.32 -10.54 -13.65
C LEU A 83 19.30 -10.20 -14.72
N SER A 84 19.66 -9.38 -15.72
CA SER A 84 18.80 -9.07 -16.87
C SER A 84 18.45 -10.35 -17.66
N GLU A 85 19.43 -11.17 -18.01
CA GLU A 85 19.19 -12.43 -18.74
C GLU A 85 18.35 -13.42 -17.94
N LYS A 86 18.56 -13.51 -16.60
CA LYS A 86 17.73 -14.34 -15.74
C LYS A 86 16.27 -13.88 -15.72
N PHE A 87 16.04 -12.55 -15.67
CA PHE A 87 14.69 -11.98 -15.78
C PHE A 87 14.03 -12.34 -17.09
N LYS A 88 14.72 -12.16 -18.22
CA LYS A 88 14.21 -12.51 -19.55
C LYS A 88 13.89 -14.01 -19.67
N THR A 89 14.74 -14.87 -19.11
CA THR A 89 14.52 -16.32 -19.10
C THR A 89 13.30 -16.72 -18.27
N GLU A 90 13.11 -16.11 -17.09
CA GLU A 90 11.97 -16.43 -16.22
C GLU A 90 10.63 -16.11 -16.88
N TYR A 91 10.55 -14.97 -17.55
CA TYR A 91 9.29 -14.54 -18.15
C TYR A 91 9.10 -15.02 -19.60
N GLY A 92 10.15 -15.42 -20.32
CA GLY A 92 10.17 -16.24 -21.55
C GLY A 92 9.22 -15.84 -22.68
N ARG A 93 8.84 -14.56 -22.77
CA ARG A 93 7.88 -14.08 -23.74
C ARG A 93 8.55 -13.74 -25.06
N THR A 94 7.89 -14.05 -26.18
CA THR A 94 8.34 -13.70 -27.54
C THR A 94 8.05 -12.22 -27.78
N HIS A 95 9.10 -11.45 -28.03
CA HIS A 95 9.02 -10.01 -28.31
C HIS A 95 8.59 -9.75 -29.73
N THR A 96 7.32 -9.52 -29.96
CA THR A 96 6.84 -9.07 -31.27
C THR A 96 6.93 -7.56 -31.48
N PHE A 97 7.30 -6.78 -30.43
CA PHE A 97 7.15 -5.32 -30.41
C PHE A 97 8.42 -4.54 -30.11
N GLU A 98 9.57 -5.19 -29.84
CA GLU A 98 10.84 -4.52 -29.54
C GLU A 98 11.22 -3.44 -30.58
N GLN A 99 11.00 -3.70 -31.85
CA GLN A 99 11.32 -2.74 -32.91
C GLN A 99 10.49 -1.45 -32.85
N GLN A 100 9.25 -1.53 -32.38
CA GLN A 100 8.36 -0.36 -32.25
C GLN A 100 8.75 0.51 -31.05
N PHE A 101 9.21 -0.11 -29.96
CA PHE A 101 9.59 0.57 -28.72
C PHE A 101 11.10 0.91 -28.65
N ALA A 102 11.95 0.28 -29.46
CA ALA A 102 13.41 0.45 -29.40
C ALA A 102 13.89 1.90 -29.62
N LYS A 103 13.10 2.71 -30.33
CA LYS A 103 13.39 4.13 -30.61
C LYS A 103 12.75 5.11 -29.63
N LEU A 104 11.95 4.63 -28.67
CA LEU A 104 11.29 5.50 -27.71
C LEU A 104 12.30 6.04 -26.69
N GLU A 105 12.28 7.34 -26.49
CA GLU A 105 12.91 7.95 -25.33
C GLU A 105 12.05 7.63 -24.10
N LEU A 106 12.63 6.88 -23.16
CA LEU A 106 11.94 6.50 -21.93
C LEU A 106 12.20 7.60 -20.89
N PRO A 107 11.15 8.18 -20.30
CA PRO A 107 11.32 9.21 -19.29
C PRO A 107 11.97 8.62 -18.03
N GLU A 108 12.80 9.43 -17.36
CA GLU A 108 13.36 9.07 -16.05
C GLU A 108 12.32 9.25 -14.96
N GLU A 109 11.88 8.17 -14.38
CA GLU A 109 10.96 8.14 -13.24
C GLU A 109 11.38 7.07 -12.24
N PHE A 110 11.17 7.32 -10.96
CA PHE A 110 11.51 6.38 -9.89
C PHE A 110 10.87 5.00 -10.09
N ASP A 111 9.62 4.96 -10.54
CA ASP A 111 8.89 3.73 -10.85
C ASP A 111 8.07 3.91 -12.12
N LEU A 112 8.77 4.03 -13.26
CA LEU A 112 8.13 4.22 -14.56
C LEU A 112 7.19 3.06 -14.88
N LEU A 113 7.63 1.81 -14.71
CA LEU A 113 6.85 0.61 -15.03
C LEU A 113 5.56 0.53 -14.19
N GLY A 114 5.65 0.80 -12.90
CA GLY A 114 4.48 0.82 -12.01
C GLY A 114 3.52 1.96 -12.34
N THR A 115 4.04 3.13 -12.72
CA THR A 115 3.23 4.27 -13.14
C THR A 115 2.47 3.99 -14.43
N ILE A 116 3.14 3.37 -15.42
CA ILE A 116 2.50 2.89 -16.65
C ILE A 116 1.41 1.87 -16.31
N TYR A 117 1.76 0.83 -15.55
CA TYR A 117 0.81 -0.23 -15.17
C TYR A 117 -0.44 0.33 -14.48
N GLN A 118 -0.26 1.21 -13.51
CA GLN A 118 -1.37 1.90 -12.83
C GLN A 118 -2.25 2.70 -13.80
N SER A 119 -1.66 3.30 -14.83
CA SER A 119 -2.41 4.08 -15.82
C SER A 119 -3.30 3.21 -16.72
N PHE A 120 -2.89 1.97 -16.95
CA PHE A 120 -3.68 0.99 -17.72
C PHE A 120 -4.81 0.36 -16.91
N LEU A 121 -4.73 0.32 -15.59
CA LEU A 121 -5.79 -0.20 -14.74
C LEU A 121 -6.98 0.76 -14.69
N THR A 122 -8.18 0.24 -14.88
CA THR A 122 -9.39 1.04 -14.71
C THR A 122 -9.66 1.35 -13.23
N GLU A 123 -10.33 2.45 -12.94
CA GLU A 123 -10.75 2.83 -11.59
C GLU A 123 -11.56 1.69 -10.92
N GLY A 124 -12.37 0.97 -11.69
CA GLY A 124 -13.14 -0.18 -11.20
C GLY A 124 -12.24 -1.32 -10.72
N VAL A 125 -11.18 -1.64 -11.46
CA VAL A 125 -10.21 -2.67 -11.07
C VAL A 125 -9.45 -2.23 -9.83
N LYS A 126 -8.90 -1.00 -9.80
CA LYS A 126 -8.18 -0.45 -8.63
C LYS A 126 -9.04 -0.49 -7.36
N ASN A 127 -10.31 -0.08 -7.44
CA ASN A 127 -11.22 -0.10 -6.30
C ASN A 127 -11.58 -1.54 -5.85
N SER A 128 -11.66 -2.50 -6.77
CA SER A 128 -12.01 -3.89 -6.44
C SER A 128 -10.85 -4.65 -5.81
N THR A 129 -9.63 -4.35 -6.22
CA THR A 129 -8.39 -4.98 -5.73
C THR A 129 -7.75 -4.20 -4.57
N GLY A 130 -8.12 -2.92 -4.39
CA GLY A 130 -7.44 -2.02 -3.46
C GLY A 130 -6.03 -1.64 -3.91
N SER A 131 -5.74 -1.78 -5.21
CA SER A 131 -4.40 -1.60 -5.79
C SER A 131 -4.10 -0.12 -6.04
N TYR A 132 -3.65 0.56 -5.00
CA TYR A 132 -3.17 1.94 -5.07
C TYR A 132 -1.70 1.95 -4.67
N TYR A 133 -0.84 2.42 -5.56
CA TYR A 133 0.58 2.50 -5.28
C TYR A 133 0.90 3.70 -4.39
N THR A 134 1.89 3.51 -3.52
CA THR A 134 2.29 4.52 -2.53
C THR A 134 3.25 5.52 -3.16
N GLU A 135 3.10 6.80 -2.83
CA GLU A 135 4.09 7.82 -3.18
C GLU A 135 5.43 7.53 -2.51
N GLN A 136 6.51 7.82 -3.23
CA GLN A 136 7.88 7.56 -2.76
C GLN A 136 8.15 8.24 -1.41
N SER A 137 7.74 9.50 -1.25
CA SER A 137 7.92 10.29 -0.02
C SER A 137 7.25 9.62 1.19
N VAL A 138 6.02 9.16 1.04
CA VAL A 138 5.26 8.46 2.09
C VAL A 138 5.92 7.13 2.44
N ALA A 139 6.33 6.35 1.43
CA ALA A 139 7.02 5.07 1.66
C ALA A 139 8.35 5.27 2.38
N GLN A 140 9.13 6.30 2.00
CA GLN A 140 10.39 6.66 2.66
C GLN A 140 10.17 7.05 4.12
N GLU A 141 9.12 7.80 4.42
CA GLU A 141 8.80 8.19 5.79
C GLU A 141 8.46 6.99 6.68
N LEU A 142 7.70 6.01 6.15
CA LEU A 142 7.44 4.77 6.86
C LEU A 142 8.73 3.97 7.12
N LEU A 143 9.57 3.81 6.12
CA LEU A 143 10.84 3.10 6.27
C LEU A 143 11.77 3.76 7.29
N ASN A 144 11.86 5.10 7.27
CA ASN A 144 12.65 5.85 8.25
C ASN A 144 12.15 5.63 9.69
N SER A 145 10.83 5.50 9.89
CA SER A 145 10.25 5.27 11.21
C SER A 145 10.60 3.90 11.82
N LEU A 146 10.95 2.91 11.00
CA LEU A 146 11.31 1.56 11.46
C LEU A 146 12.63 1.52 12.25
N GLY A 147 13.55 2.47 12.02
CA GLY A 147 14.89 2.44 12.63
C GLY A 147 15.72 1.23 12.15
N THR A 148 15.73 1.01 10.85
CA THR A 148 16.34 -0.15 10.18
C THR A 148 17.88 -0.14 10.30
N LYS A 149 18.50 -1.32 10.06
CA LYS A 149 19.95 -1.48 10.01
C LYS A 149 20.32 -2.23 8.72
N PRO A 150 21.39 -1.84 8.03
CA PRO A 150 21.85 -2.55 6.85
C PRO A 150 22.05 -4.06 7.12
N GLY A 151 21.73 -4.88 6.13
CA GLY A 151 21.78 -6.34 6.22
C GLY A 151 20.60 -7.01 6.91
N ALA A 152 19.69 -6.26 7.54
CA ALA A 152 18.49 -6.81 8.16
C ALA A 152 17.48 -7.33 7.11
N ALA A 153 16.72 -8.35 7.48
CA ALA A 153 15.69 -8.94 6.62
C ALA A 153 14.40 -8.10 6.64
N PHE A 154 13.94 -7.72 5.45
CA PHE A 154 12.76 -6.89 5.24
C PHE A 154 11.70 -7.62 4.41
N LEU A 155 10.42 -7.43 4.76
CA LEU A 155 9.27 -8.00 4.05
C LEU A 155 8.29 -6.90 3.62
N ASP A 156 7.87 -6.95 2.35
CA ASP A 156 6.64 -6.32 1.89
C ASP A 156 5.66 -7.41 1.43
N PRO A 157 4.57 -7.68 2.18
CA PRO A 157 3.64 -8.78 1.89
C PRO A 157 2.63 -8.48 0.77
N CYS A 158 2.60 -7.26 0.22
CA CYS A 158 1.76 -6.86 -0.93
C CYS A 158 2.46 -5.75 -1.71
N CYS A 159 3.61 -6.11 -2.31
CA CYS A 159 4.63 -5.16 -2.73
C CYS A 159 4.27 -4.32 -3.98
N GLY A 160 3.23 -4.68 -4.74
CA GLY A 160 2.91 -4.00 -5.98
C GLY A 160 4.12 -3.94 -6.92
N SER A 161 4.44 -2.75 -7.45
CA SER A 161 5.61 -2.49 -8.30
C SER A 161 6.95 -2.45 -7.55
N GLY A 162 6.94 -2.60 -6.21
CA GLY A 162 8.15 -2.68 -5.40
C GLY A 162 8.65 -1.36 -4.81
N THR A 163 7.82 -0.34 -4.67
CA THR A 163 8.21 0.97 -4.10
C THR A 163 8.94 0.83 -2.75
N PHE A 164 8.34 0.12 -1.78
CA PHE A 164 8.99 -0.13 -0.49
C PHE A 164 10.24 -0.99 -0.60
N LEU A 165 10.23 -1.98 -1.52
CA LEU A 165 11.38 -2.88 -1.72
C LEU A 165 12.58 -2.14 -2.29
N MET A 166 12.39 -1.26 -3.30
CA MET A 166 13.47 -0.45 -3.87
C MET A 166 14.11 0.46 -2.83
N LEU A 167 13.29 1.19 -2.07
CA LEU A 167 13.77 2.09 -1.02
C LEU A 167 14.47 1.31 0.12
N ALA A 168 13.93 0.16 0.51
CA ALA A 168 14.54 -0.70 1.52
C ALA A 168 15.88 -1.30 1.03
N GLN A 169 15.97 -1.66 -0.25
CA GLN A 169 17.23 -2.11 -0.87
C GLN A 169 18.28 -1.01 -0.86
N ASP A 170 17.92 0.23 -1.19
CA ASP A 170 18.81 1.40 -1.13
C ASP A 170 19.32 1.66 0.29
N MET A 171 18.53 1.36 1.31
CA MET A 171 18.94 1.39 2.72
C MET A 171 19.81 0.18 3.14
N GLY A 172 20.17 -0.69 2.21
CA GLY A 172 21.01 -1.86 2.43
C GLY A 172 20.31 -3.06 3.09
N LEU A 173 18.96 -3.12 3.04
CA LEU A 173 18.19 -4.24 3.60
C LEU A 173 18.15 -5.43 2.65
N LYS A 174 18.02 -6.64 3.19
CA LYS A 174 17.75 -7.87 2.44
C LYS A 174 16.23 -7.98 2.21
N VAL A 175 15.80 -7.59 1.02
CA VAL A 175 14.37 -7.44 0.71
C VAL A 175 13.73 -8.73 0.22
N SER A 176 12.49 -8.95 0.65
CA SER A 176 11.61 -10.01 0.17
C SER A 176 10.21 -9.44 -0.07
N GLY A 177 9.61 -9.76 -1.22
CA GLY A 177 8.30 -9.26 -1.62
C GLY A 177 7.31 -10.38 -1.96
N MET A 178 6.03 -10.10 -1.73
CA MET A 178 4.91 -10.92 -2.18
C MET A 178 3.86 -10.04 -2.81
N ASP A 179 3.26 -10.50 -3.88
CA ASP A 179 2.03 -9.91 -4.43
C ASP A 179 1.20 -11.01 -5.12
N SER A 180 -0.10 -10.85 -5.16
CA SER A 180 -0.99 -11.79 -5.86
C SER A 180 -1.04 -11.55 -7.36
N ASP A 181 -0.63 -10.36 -7.81
CA ASP A 181 -0.62 -9.95 -9.22
C ASP A 181 0.72 -10.31 -9.89
N PRO A 182 0.72 -11.23 -10.86
CA PRO A 182 1.95 -11.63 -11.55
C PRO A 182 2.61 -10.49 -12.35
N ILE A 183 1.83 -9.51 -12.81
CA ILE A 183 2.38 -8.35 -13.53
C ILE A 183 3.08 -7.43 -12.55
N ALA A 184 2.49 -7.16 -11.39
CA ALA A 184 3.12 -6.37 -10.34
C ALA A 184 4.44 -7.02 -9.87
N VAL A 185 4.47 -8.33 -9.67
CA VAL A 185 5.71 -9.07 -9.32
C VAL A 185 6.76 -8.96 -10.41
N MET A 186 6.39 -9.05 -11.69
CA MET A 186 7.32 -8.86 -12.81
C MET A 186 7.91 -7.45 -12.78
N ILE A 187 7.09 -6.42 -12.57
CA ILE A 187 7.52 -5.03 -12.44
C ILE A 187 8.47 -4.86 -11.26
N ALA A 188 8.10 -5.36 -10.08
CA ALA A 188 8.92 -5.25 -8.88
C ALA A 188 10.31 -5.87 -9.06
N LYS A 189 10.40 -7.02 -9.74
CA LYS A 189 11.70 -7.63 -10.05
C LYS A 189 12.53 -6.76 -11.00
N ALA A 190 11.92 -6.25 -12.08
CA ALA A 190 12.61 -5.36 -13.01
C ALA A 190 13.11 -4.10 -12.29
N ASN A 191 12.26 -3.47 -11.49
CA ASN A 191 12.59 -2.27 -10.73
C ASN A 191 13.72 -2.51 -9.74
N LEU A 192 13.74 -3.62 -9.00
CA LEU A 192 14.82 -3.96 -8.07
C LEU A 192 16.16 -4.19 -8.80
N ILE A 193 16.14 -4.83 -9.97
CA ILE A 193 17.35 -5.02 -10.79
C ILE A 193 17.85 -3.66 -11.29
N LEU A 194 16.95 -2.79 -11.78
CA LEU A 194 17.29 -1.42 -12.21
C LEU A 194 17.83 -0.57 -11.06
N ALA A 195 17.30 -0.77 -9.84
CA ALA A 195 17.79 -0.13 -8.62
C ALA A 195 19.09 -0.74 -8.07
N GLY A 196 19.79 -1.59 -8.84
CA GLY A 196 21.10 -2.09 -8.48
C GLY A 196 21.12 -3.32 -7.57
N ALA A 197 20.10 -4.18 -7.65
CA ALA A 197 20.13 -5.46 -6.94
C ALA A 197 21.42 -6.24 -7.25
N THR A 198 22.05 -6.78 -6.21
CA THR A 198 23.27 -7.61 -6.34
C THR A 198 22.97 -9.10 -6.49
N GLU A 199 21.74 -9.50 -6.16
CA GLU A 199 21.21 -10.85 -6.32
C GLU A 199 19.85 -10.80 -7.02
N TYR A 200 19.42 -11.93 -7.57
CA TYR A 200 18.12 -11.99 -8.23
C TYR A 200 16.98 -11.74 -7.22
N PRO A 201 16.06 -10.78 -7.48
CA PRO A 201 15.08 -10.34 -6.52
C PRO A 201 14.18 -11.46 -5.98
N ASP A 202 14.09 -11.58 -4.64
CA ASP A 202 13.18 -12.50 -3.96
C ASP A 202 11.77 -11.89 -3.87
N VAL A 203 11.11 -11.80 -5.02
CA VAL A 203 9.71 -11.36 -5.13
C VAL A 203 8.90 -12.50 -5.72
N ARG A 204 7.77 -12.84 -5.10
CA ARG A 204 6.99 -14.03 -5.44
C ARG A 204 5.53 -13.72 -5.70
N VAL A 205 4.96 -14.35 -6.72
CA VAL A 205 3.51 -14.36 -6.93
C VAL A 205 2.86 -15.19 -5.82
N THR A 206 2.21 -14.54 -4.87
CA THR A 206 1.66 -15.19 -3.68
C THR A 206 0.44 -14.44 -3.17
N ASP A 207 -0.69 -15.13 -3.06
CA ASP A 207 -1.82 -14.61 -2.29
C ASP A 207 -1.50 -14.75 -0.79
N PHE A 208 -1.11 -13.66 -0.17
CA PHE A 208 -0.73 -13.62 1.24
C PHE A 208 -1.86 -14.06 2.15
N VAL A 209 -3.12 -13.76 1.84
CA VAL A 209 -4.27 -14.13 2.68
C VAL A 209 -4.37 -15.64 2.84
N SER A 210 -4.18 -16.39 1.77
CA SER A 210 -4.26 -17.84 1.78
C SER A 210 -2.94 -18.54 2.14
N ARG A 211 -1.78 -17.91 1.90
CA ARG A 211 -0.47 -18.56 1.90
C ARG A 211 0.51 -18.08 2.99
N TRP A 212 0.18 -17.05 3.79
CA TRP A 212 1.10 -16.53 4.81
C TRP A 212 1.70 -17.58 5.75
N LYS A 213 0.96 -18.66 6.08
CA LYS A 213 1.43 -19.77 6.91
C LYS A 213 2.55 -20.58 6.27
N SER A 214 2.70 -20.54 4.95
CA SER A 214 3.78 -21.23 4.25
C SER A 214 5.11 -20.50 4.34
N GLU A 215 5.12 -19.22 4.70
CA GLU A 215 6.34 -18.44 4.93
C GLU A 215 6.98 -18.91 6.26
N ARG A 216 8.16 -19.50 6.16
CA ARG A 216 8.91 -20.02 7.30
C ARG A 216 9.99 -19.08 7.82
N ARG A 217 10.42 -18.12 6.97
CA ARG A 217 11.41 -17.12 7.37
C ARG A 217 10.82 -16.18 8.41
N ARG A 218 11.72 -15.51 9.11
CA ARG A 218 11.38 -14.45 10.07
C ARG A 218 12.14 -13.20 9.69
N PHE A 219 11.46 -12.06 9.75
CA PHE A 219 11.93 -10.78 9.29
C PHE A 219 12.23 -9.86 10.47
N ASP A 220 13.18 -8.95 10.27
CA ASP A 220 13.50 -7.92 11.25
C ASP A 220 12.52 -6.75 11.10
N PHE A 221 12.18 -6.42 9.85
CA PHE A 221 11.32 -5.30 9.52
C PHE A 221 10.29 -5.67 8.45
N ALA A 222 9.17 -4.95 8.46
CA ALA A 222 8.20 -4.98 7.38
C ALA A 222 7.56 -3.58 7.18
N ALA A 223 7.29 -3.21 5.94
CA ALA A 223 6.45 -2.06 5.63
C ALA A 223 5.63 -2.34 4.38
N THR A 224 4.42 -1.79 4.33
CA THR A 224 3.54 -1.93 3.18
C THR A 224 2.36 -0.97 3.22
N ASN A 225 1.72 -0.81 2.06
CA ASN A 225 0.37 -0.28 1.91
C ASN A 225 -0.55 -1.44 1.53
N PRO A 226 -1.22 -2.11 2.48
CA PRO A 226 -2.06 -3.27 2.18
C PRO A 226 -3.34 -2.85 1.46
N PRO A 227 -4.03 -3.78 0.76
CA PRO A 227 -5.30 -3.46 0.13
C PRO A 227 -6.37 -3.09 1.17
N TRP A 228 -7.06 -1.93 0.97
CA TRP A 228 -8.09 -1.41 1.88
C TRP A 228 -9.48 -1.90 1.50
N SER A 229 -9.67 -3.19 1.38
CA SER A 229 -10.98 -3.75 1.03
C SER A 229 -11.66 -4.38 2.24
N SER A 230 -12.99 -4.18 2.33
CA SER A 230 -13.82 -4.80 3.38
C SER A 230 -14.26 -6.22 3.06
N LYS A 231 -13.92 -6.76 1.88
CA LYS A 231 -14.34 -8.09 1.45
C LYS A 231 -13.36 -9.14 1.93
N THR A 232 -13.57 -9.64 3.13
CA THR A 232 -12.79 -10.73 3.67
C THR A 232 -13.70 -11.80 4.27
N LYS A 233 -13.27 -13.07 4.19
CA LYS A 233 -13.91 -14.21 4.86
C LYS A 233 -13.21 -14.58 6.18
N ASN A 234 -12.25 -13.77 6.60
CA ASN A 234 -11.52 -13.99 7.85
C ASN A 234 -12.20 -13.29 9.04
N VAL A 235 -11.61 -13.41 10.23
CA VAL A 235 -12.16 -12.86 11.49
C VAL A 235 -12.12 -11.33 11.56
N TYR A 236 -11.34 -10.68 10.70
CA TYR A 236 -11.25 -9.21 10.67
C TYR A 236 -12.29 -8.62 9.72
N ALA A 237 -12.70 -7.40 9.99
CA ALA A 237 -13.67 -6.68 9.16
C ALA A 237 -13.14 -6.32 7.77
N ASP A 238 -11.80 -6.33 7.60
CA ASP A 238 -11.11 -5.93 6.38
C ASP A 238 -9.81 -6.70 6.17
N VAL A 239 -9.27 -6.58 4.95
CA VAL A 239 -8.06 -7.27 4.55
C VAL A 239 -6.81 -6.63 5.18
N SER A 240 -6.78 -5.32 5.36
CA SER A 240 -5.58 -4.63 5.87
C SER A 240 -5.27 -4.98 7.32
N SER A 241 -6.30 -5.13 8.19
CA SER A 241 -6.14 -5.68 9.55
C SER A 241 -5.52 -7.07 9.53
N PHE A 242 -5.97 -7.93 8.62
CA PHE A 242 -5.42 -9.27 8.47
C PHE A 242 -3.94 -9.22 8.07
N PHE A 243 -3.59 -8.42 7.06
CA PHE A 243 -2.20 -8.25 6.63
C PHE A 243 -1.32 -7.79 7.79
N PHE A 244 -1.74 -6.78 8.55
CA PHE A 244 -1.01 -6.27 9.69
C PHE A 244 -0.69 -7.36 10.71
N MET A 245 -1.73 -8.05 11.23
CA MET A 245 -1.58 -9.03 12.29
C MET A 245 -0.79 -10.28 11.84
N LYS A 246 -0.96 -10.71 10.58
CA LYS A 246 -0.22 -11.87 10.07
C LYS A 246 1.23 -11.52 9.76
N THR A 247 1.52 -10.32 9.27
CA THR A 247 2.89 -9.84 9.10
C THR A 247 3.60 -9.70 10.44
N LEU A 248 2.92 -9.16 11.48
CA LEU A 248 3.46 -9.11 12.83
C LEU A 248 3.89 -10.51 13.32
N SER A 249 3.11 -11.56 13.01
CA SER A 249 3.46 -12.92 13.39
C SER A 249 4.71 -13.45 12.70
N LEU A 250 5.03 -12.96 11.49
CA LEU A 250 6.23 -13.31 10.72
C LEU A 250 7.48 -12.55 11.16
N LEU A 251 7.37 -11.55 12.01
CA LEU A 251 8.53 -10.84 12.52
C LEU A 251 9.27 -11.68 13.57
N LYS A 252 10.55 -11.40 13.75
CA LYS A 252 11.36 -11.81 14.90
C LYS A 252 10.87 -11.09 16.16
N SER A 253 11.23 -11.58 17.34
CA SER A 253 11.04 -10.82 18.59
C SER A 253 11.82 -9.51 18.50
N GLY A 254 11.20 -8.37 18.85
CA GLY A 254 11.74 -7.04 18.68
C GLY A 254 11.71 -6.50 17.25
N GLY A 255 11.24 -7.29 16.29
CA GLY A 255 11.05 -6.83 14.90
C GLY A 255 9.91 -5.82 14.80
N ARG A 256 9.99 -4.90 13.83
CA ARG A 256 9.05 -3.78 13.67
C ARG A 256 8.35 -3.80 12.33
N LEU A 257 7.13 -3.31 12.32
CA LEU A 257 6.37 -3.08 11.09
C LEU A 257 5.76 -1.68 11.05
N ALA A 258 5.67 -1.11 9.85
CA ALA A 258 5.02 0.17 9.59
C ALA A 258 4.03 0.01 8.42
N PHE A 259 2.74 0.14 8.69
CA PHE A 259 1.68 -0.08 7.71
C PHE A 259 0.86 1.17 7.46
N LEU A 260 0.55 1.44 6.20
CA LEU A 260 -0.46 2.44 5.84
C LEU A 260 -1.84 1.83 6.00
N MET A 261 -2.68 2.47 6.79
CA MET A 261 -4.01 1.98 7.15
C MET A 261 -5.05 3.07 6.94
N PRO A 262 -6.28 2.74 6.52
CA PRO A 262 -7.34 3.73 6.44
C PRO A 262 -7.66 4.27 7.84
N ILE A 263 -7.91 5.58 7.96
CA ILE A 263 -8.18 6.22 9.27
C ILE A 263 -9.38 5.60 10.01
N SER A 264 -10.32 5.01 9.25
CA SER A 264 -11.48 4.29 9.80
C SER A 264 -11.13 3.14 10.74
N MET A 265 -9.90 2.60 10.65
CA MET A 265 -9.38 1.57 11.56
C MET A 265 -9.33 2.05 13.00
N LEU A 266 -9.18 3.35 13.22
CA LEU A 266 -9.03 3.93 14.54
C LEU A 266 -10.37 4.03 15.29
N ASN A 267 -11.49 4.19 14.60
CA ASN A 267 -12.75 4.59 15.24
C ASN A 267 -14.01 3.80 14.84
N ILE A 268 -14.03 3.09 13.71
CA ILE A 268 -15.24 2.34 13.31
C ILE A 268 -15.36 1.06 14.14
N ALA A 269 -16.60 0.77 14.60
CA ALA A 269 -16.90 -0.37 15.49
C ALA A 269 -16.48 -1.73 14.92
N SER A 270 -16.62 -1.94 13.60
CA SER A 270 -16.23 -3.20 12.95
C SER A 270 -14.73 -3.53 13.07
N HIS A 271 -13.87 -2.54 13.34
CA HIS A 271 -12.43 -2.74 13.53
C HIS A 271 -12.02 -2.91 15.03
N ARG A 272 -13.00 -3.10 15.92
CA ARG A 272 -12.74 -3.28 17.36
C ARG A 272 -11.73 -4.41 17.63
N LEU A 273 -11.94 -5.59 17.02
CA LEU A 273 -11.04 -6.73 17.20
C LEU A 273 -9.59 -6.40 16.83
N PHE A 274 -9.37 -5.67 15.75
CA PHE A 274 -8.04 -5.23 15.35
C PHE A 274 -7.41 -4.32 16.43
N ARG A 275 -8.15 -3.35 16.93
CA ARG A 275 -7.66 -2.44 17.99
C ARG A 275 -7.37 -3.17 19.29
N GLU A 276 -8.20 -4.13 19.69
CA GLU A 276 -7.95 -4.99 20.86
C GLU A 276 -6.61 -5.71 20.71
N GLN A 277 -6.37 -6.34 19.56
CA GLN A 277 -5.11 -7.06 19.30
C GLN A 277 -3.92 -6.09 19.14
N LEU A 278 -4.12 -4.91 18.55
CA LEU A 278 -3.07 -3.89 18.49
C LEU A 278 -2.60 -3.48 19.88
N PHE A 279 -3.49 -3.48 20.87
CA PHE A 279 -3.19 -3.11 22.24
C PHE A 279 -2.67 -4.28 23.09
N SER A 280 -2.98 -5.53 22.76
CA SER A 280 -2.62 -6.70 23.55
C SER A 280 -1.44 -7.51 22.99
N ASP A 281 -1.30 -7.56 21.67
CA ASP A 281 -0.42 -8.53 21.00
C ASP A 281 0.91 -7.93 20.54
N CYS A 282 1.06 -6.61 20.61
CA CYS A 282 2.29 -5.92 20.23
C CYS A 282 2.52 -4.65 21.01
N LYS A 283 3.74 -4.10 20.91
CA LYS A 283 4.07 -2.78 21.39
C LYS A 283 3.73 -1.76 20.30
N LEU A 284 2.61 -1.05 20.45
CA LEU A 284 2.29 0.09 19.60
C LEU A 284 3.30 1.21 19.88
N LEU A 285 4.01 1.67 18.87
CA LEU A 285 5.03 2.70 18.99
C LEU A 285 4.54 4.07 18.53
N GLU A 286 3.81 4.08 17.39
CA GLU A 286 3.42 5.34 16.77
C GLU A 286 2.17 5.16 15.89
N ILE A 287 1.30 6.16 15.91
CA ILE A 287 0.27 6.39 14.90
C ILE A 287 0.51 7.77 14.33
N ARG A 288 0.73 7.85 13.00
CA ARG A 288 0.99 9.10 12.30
C ARG A 288 -0.10 9.37 11.28
N LYS A 289 -0.65 10.58 11.32
CA LYS A 289 -1.59 11.09 10.32
C LYS A 289 -0.82 11.81 9.22
N PHE A 290 -1.24 11.59 7.98
CA PHE A 290 -0.70 12.27 6.80
C PHE A 290 -1.70 13.29 6.28
N ASP A 291 -1.19 14.42 5.79
CA ASP A 291 -2.02 15.47 5.16
C ASP A 291 -2.15 15.25 3.64
N THR A 292 -1.37 14.33 3.08
CA THR A 292 -1.43 13.94 1.68
C THR A 292 -2.60 13.00 1.40
N LYS A 293 -3.15 13.06 0.18
CA LYS A 293 -4.21 12.13 -0.29
C LYS A 293 -3.71 11.39 -1.50
N PHE A 294 -3.93 10.08 -1.53
CA PHE A 294 -3.68 9.32 -2.75
C PHE A 294 -4.67 9.70 -3.84
N SER A 295 -4.19 9.83 -5.08
CA SER A 295 -5.05 10.10 -6.23
C SER A 295 -6.12 9.03 -6.38
N GLY A 296 -7.38 9.47 -6.47
CA GLY A 296 -8.54 8.57 -6.55
C GLY A 296 -9.01 7.97 -5.22
N VAL A 297 -8.34 8.21 -4.09
CA VAL A 297 -8.75 7.78 -2.75
C VAL A 297 -9.33 8.96 -1.97
N GLN A 298 -10.58 8.83 -1.52
CA GLN A 298 -11.26 9.87 -0.74
C GLN A 298 -11.06 9.71 0.78
N THR A 299 -10.47 8.61 1.21
CA THR A 299 -10.31 8.28 2.63
C THR A 299 -8.95 8.74 3.12
N ASP A 300 -8.93 9.48 4.22
CA ASP A 300 -7.71 9.81 4.94
C ASP A 300 -7.07 8.52 5.48
N PHE A 301 -5.74 8.55 5.62
CA PHE A 301 -4.98 7.40 6.09
C PHE A 301 -3.98 7.78 7.18
N VAL A 302 -3.52 6.77 7.88
CA VAL A 302 -2.52 6.86 8.94
C VAL A 302 -1.44 5.79 8.70
N SER A 303 -0.24 5.99 9.23
CA SER A 303 0.67 4.88 9.45
C SER A 303 0.56 4.39 10.89
N ILE A 304 0.65 3.08 11.07
CA ILE A 304 0.74 2.40 12.36
C ILE A 304 2.10 1.72 12.42
N LEU A 305 2.94 2.17 13.36
CA LEU A 305 4.24 1.57 13.67
C LEU A 305 4.11 0.74 14.94
N ALA A 306 4.44 -0.55 14.84
CA ALA A 306 4.41 -1.47 15.98
C ALA A 306 5.66 -2.37 16.01
N GLU A 307 5.97 -2.87 17.20
CA GLU A 307 7.06 -3.80 17.46
C GLU A 307 6.51 -5.12 18.03
N LYS A 308 7.03 -6.24 17.59
CA LYS A 308 6.70 -7.55 18.15
C LYS A 308 7.35 -7.72 19.52
N ALA A 309 6.75 -7.07 20.51
CA ALA A 309 7.15 -7.05 21.90
C ALA A 309 5.92 -6.94 22.80
N LYS A 310 6.12 -7.03 24.11
CA LYS A 310 5.04 -6.77 25.09
C LYS A 310 4.48 -5.36 24.92
N PRO A 311 3.18 -5.15 25.12
CA PRO A 311 2.56 -3.83 25.05
C PRO A 311 3.28 -2.80 25.94
N ALA A 312 3.35 -1.56 25.46
CA ALA A 312 3.82 -0.42 26.22
C ALA A 312 2.63 0.30 26.91
N GLU A 313 2.94 1.15 27.88
CA GLU A 313 1.94 1.97 28.55
C GLU A 313 1.51 3.18 27.71
N THR A 314 2.42 3.67 26.85
CA THR A 314 2.21 4.84 26.01
C THR A 314 2.65 4.57 24.57
N PHE A 315 2.16 5.39 23.64
CA PHE A 315 2.62 5.45 22.26
C PHE A 315 2.59 6.88 21.73
N ARG A 316 3.31 7.14 20.64
CA ARG A 316 3.34 8.47 20.03
C ARG A 316 2.20 8.63 19.02
N MET A 317 1.47 9.74 19.13
CA MET A 317 0.53 10.17 18.10
C MET A 317 1.13 11.40 17.40
N ILE A 318 1.32 11.30 16.08
CA ILE A 318 1.90 12.36 15.28
C ILE A 318 0.81 12.89 14.35
N GLY A 319 0.47 14.15 14.54
CA GLY A 319 -0.39 14.93 13.66
C GLY A 319 0.42 15.98 12.91
N THR A 320 -0.26 16.91 12.24
CA THR A 320 0.36 18.01 11.52
C THR A 320 1.10 18.94 12.49
N GLY A 321 2.43 18.80 12.52
CA GLY A 321 3.30 19.66 13.35
C GLY A 321 3.35 19.35 14.83
N GLU A 322 2.64 18.33 15.32
CA GLU A 322 2.61 17.96 16.74
C GLU A 322 2.93 16.49 16.97
N VAL A 323 3.77 16.24 17.98
CA VAL A 323 4.07 14.90 18.49
C VAL A 323 3.58 14.83 19.93
N ARG A 324 2.71 13.86 20.23
CA ARG A 324 2.15 13.68 21.58
C ARG A 324 2.37 12.26 22.05
N GLU A 325 2.71 12.11 23.30
CA GLU A 325 2.75 10.81 23.96
C GLU A 325 1.41 10.55 24.65
N ILE A 326 0.73 9.48 24.23
CA ILE A 326 -0.63 9.17 24.64
C ILE A 326 -0.64 7.87 25.46
N PRO A 327 -1.27 7.87 26.66
CA PRO A 327 -1.44 6.64 27.43
C PRO A 327 -2.37 5.66 26.73
N LEU A 328 -1.93 4.42 26.56
CA LEU A 328 -2.73 3.36 25.93
C LEU A 328 -4.02 3.08 26.72
N SER A 329 -3.95 3.20 28.04
CA SER A 329 -5.09 3.01 28.96
C SER A 329 -6.29 3.90 28.62
N LEU A 330 -6.06 5.10 28.07
CA LEU A 330 -7.12 6.02 27.66
C LEU A 330 -8.11 5.37 26.68
N PHE A 331 -7.60 4.62 25.71
CA PHE A 331 -8.43 3.96 24.69
C PHE A 331 -8.97 2.62 25.17
N GLN A 332 -8.31 1.97 26.13
CA GLN A 332 -8.80 0.74 26.73
C GLN A 332 -10.06 0.93 27.57
N LEU A 333 -10.31 2.15 28.09
CA LEU A 333 -11.52 2.49 28.84
C LEU A 333 -12.77 2.53 27.96
N THR A 334 -12.64 2.78 26.65
CA THR A 334 -13.79 2.82 25.74
C THR A 334 -14.22 1.40 25.36
N GLU A 335 -15.54 1.13 25.31
CA GLU A 335 -16.08 -0.17 24.91
C GLU A 335 -15.56 -0.59 23.51
N GLN A 336 -15.50 0.34 22.57
CA GLN A 336 -15.07 0.11 21.20
C GLN A 336 -13.55 0.19 21.00
N LYS A 337 -12.76 0.47 22.05
CA LYS A 337 -11.31 0.72 21.95
C LYS A 337 -10.96 1.78 20.90
N THR A 338 -11.80 2.79 20.80
CA THR A 338 -11.69 3.85 19.78
C THR A 338 -10.45 4.70 20.00
N ILE A 339 -9.63 4.88 18.97
CA ILE A 339 -8.46 5.76 18.99
C ILE A 339 -8.86 7.09 18.35
N PHE A 340 -8.66 8.18 19.07
CA PHE A 340 -8.97 9.54 18.62
C PHE A 340 -7.84 10.50 18.98
N SER A 341 -7.74 11.59 18.24
CA SER A 341 -6.78 12.65 18.55
C SER A 341 -7.29 13.43 19.77
N VAL A 342 -6.43 13.62 20.76
CA VAL A 342 -6.75 14.36 21.99
C VAL A 342 -5.68 15.40 22.27
N THR A 343 -6.07 16.52 22.86
CA THR A 343 -5.17 17.52 23.46
C THR A 343 -4.85 17.13 24.91
N GLU A 344 -3.75 17.64 25.49
CA GLU A 344 -3.41 17.37 26.89
C GLU A 344 -4.56 17.68 27.88
N PRO A 345 -5.25 18.84 27.78
CA PRO A 345 -6.40 19.11 28.65
C PRO A 345 -7.55 18.12 28.47
N GLU A 346 -7.77 17.63 27.23
CA GLU A 346 -8.83 16.67 26.94
C GLU A 346 -8.53 15.29 27.52
N VAL A 347 -7.26 14.89 27.62
CA VAL A 347 -6.85 13.62 28.24
C VAL A 347 -7.36 13.55 29.68
N GLU A 348 -7.15 14.59 30.49
CA GLU A 348 -7.63 14.64 31.89
C GLU A 348 -9.16 14.58 31.95
N ILE A 349 -9.85 15.32 31.08
CA ILE A 349 -11.32 15.36 31.04
C ILE A 349 -11.87 13.99 30.72
N ILE A 350 -11.30 13.33 29.70
CA ILE A 350 -11.73 12.01 29.24
C ILE A 350 -11.50 10.97 30.34
N TYR A 351 -10.35 10.99 31.02
CA TYR A 351 -10.13 10.12 32.19
C TYR A 351 -11.18 10.31 33.28
N LYS A 352 -11.52 11.56 33.64
CA LYS A 352 -12.55 11.85 34.61
C LYS A 352 -13.94 11.37 34.18
N ILE A 353 -14.25 11.36 32.88
CA ILE A 353 -15.54 10.90 32.35
C ILE A 353 -15.61 9.38 32.33
N LEU A 354 -14.55 8.71 31.83
CA LEU A 354 -14.54 7.26 31.60
C LEU A 354 -14.22 6.44 32.87
N SER A 355 -13.70 7.07 33.95
CA SER A 355 -13.41 6.43 35.24
C SER A 355 -14.60 6.43 36.19
N LYS A 356 -15.73 7.03 35.83
CA LYS A 356 -17.02 6.98 36.52
C LYS A 356 -17.90 5.85 35.97
#